data_d975bea62c9ddf935db7bc678a91d29c
#
_entry.id   d975bea62c9ddf935db7bc678a91d29c
#
_cell.length_a   1.000
_cell.length_b   1.000
_cell.length_c   1.000
_cell.angle_alpha   90.00
_cell.angle_beta   90.00
_cell.angle_gamma   90.00
#
_symmetry.space_group_name_H-M   'P 1'
#
loop_
_entity.id
_entity.type
_entity.pdbx_description
1 polymer ?
#
loop_
_entity_poly.entity_id
_entity_poly.type
_entity_poly.pdbx_seq_one_letter_code
_entity_poly.pdbx_strand_id
1 'polypeptide(L)'
;LLSSMNTVKVIDFRTELEKRGKADLTVEGAQAIDLPIGSLDSESAPKSITSSKSFDLKKVIMIAAFNPEARKSPDSMYPILAFREDNQKQYASFMRMLVETHEGAVFFHCTQGKDRSGLASAFILSALGVDRETVVEDFDLTNRVFEKDVAKFTRRVRLLGGKKEAVAVINSFVGANTENFQRVLDEIDRRYGSMNDYLNGPLCLSENDLDILKERYLEK
;
A
#
# COMPACT_ATOMS: atom_id res chain seq x y z
N LEU A 1 -10.01 -9.57 -18.07
CA LEU A 1 -9.40 -10.37 -17.01
C LEU A 1 -10.21 -10.27 -15.71
N LEU A 2 -10.41 -9.08 -15.09
CA LEU A 2 -11.14 -8.95 -13.81
C LEU A 2 -12.59 -9.47 -13.94
N SER A 3 -13.29 -9.14 -15.00
CA SER A 3 -14.66 -9.65 -15.24
C SER A 3 -14.71 -11.19 -15.38
N SER A 4 -13.66 -11.81 -15.95
CA SER A 4 -13.58 -13.28 -16.07
C SER A 4 -13.23 -13.99 -14.74
N MET A 5 -12.83 -13.23 -13.71
CA MET A 5 -12.51 -13.74 -12.37
C MET A 5 -13.71 -13.64 -11.40
N ASN A 6 -14.91 -13.38 -11.90
CA ASN A 6 -16.08 -13.13 -11.07
C ASN A 6 -15.83 -12.04 -10.00
N THR A 7 -15.18 -10.93 -10.40
CA THR A 7 -14.88 -9.83 -9.48
C THR A 7 -16.17 -9.12 -9.09
N VAL A 8 -16.46 -9.07 -7.80
CA VAL A 8 -17.68 -8.45 -7.24
C VAL A 8 -17.40 -7.11 -6.56
N LYS A 9 -16.17 -6.87 -6.16
CA LYS A 9 -15.73 -5.59 -5.55
C LYS A 9 -14.37 -5.18 -6.12
N VAL A 10 -14.24 -3.89 -6.44
CA VAL A 10 -12.96 -3.25 -6.78
C VAL A 10 -12.71 -2.16 -5.74
N ILE A 11 -11.67 -2.29 -4.96
CA ILE A 11 -11.33 -1.40 -3.84
C ILE A 11 -10.11 -0.57 -4.22
N ASP A 12 -10.28 0.76 -4.25
CA ASP A 12 -9.23 1.71 -4.60
C ASP A 12 -8.71 2.43 -3.34
N PHE A 13 -7.43 2.19 -3.01
CA PHE A 13 -6.75 2.86 -1.89
C PHE A 13 -6.15 4.23 -2.27
N ARG A 14 -6.31 4.68 -3.50
CA ARG A 14 -5.76 5.97 -3.94
C ARG A 14 -6.54 7.14 -3.32
N THR A 15 -5.81 8.20 -3.01
CA THR A 15 -6.39 9.46 -2.58
C THR A 15 -7.03 10.19 -3.76
N GLU A 16 -7.92 11.15 -3.49
CA GLU A 16 -8.53 12.00 -4.52
C GLU A 16 -7.49 12.72 -5.41
N LEU A 17 -6.34 13.09 -4.82
CA LEU A 17 -5.25 13.68 -5.58
C LEU A 17 -4.67 12.71 -6.63
N GLU A 18 -4.49 11.45 -6.27
CA GLU A 18 -3.92 10.42 -7.14
C GLU A 18 -4.89 10.01 -8.26
N LYS A 19 -6.19 10.10 -8.02
CA LYS A 19 -7.24 9.77 -9.01
C LYS A 19 -7.43 10.87 -10.06
N ARG A 20 -6.91 12.09 -9.86
CA ARG A 20 -7.08 13.21 -10.81
C ARG A 20 -6.58 12.85 -12.21
N GLY A 21 -7.50 12.81 -13.18
CA GLY A 21 -7.22 12.45 -14.58
C GLY A 21 -6.85 10.97 -14.79
N LYS A 22 -7.11 10.10 -13.80
CA LYS A 22 -6.80 8.66 -13.83
C LYS A 22 -7.88 7.85 -13.12
N ALA A 23 -9.14 8.08 -13.47
CA ALA A 23 -10.24 7.25 -13.01
C ALA A 23 -10.05 5.80 -13.46
N ASP A 24 -10.49 4.86 -12.63
CA ASP A 24 -10.48 3.45 -13.00
C ASP A 24 -11.50 3.15 -14.09
N LEU A 25 -11.24 2.07 -14.81
CA LEU A 25 -12.22 1.52 -15.74
C LEU A 25 -13.27 0.75 -14.95
N THR A 26 -14.52 0.87 -15.35
CA THR A 26 -15.61 0.09 -14.77
C THR A 26 -15.40 -1.40 -15.04
N VAL A 27 -15.51 -2.21 -14.01
CA VAL A 27 -15.56 -3.67 -14.12
C VAL A 27 -17.02 -4.09 -14.04
N GLU A 28 -17.54 -4.69 -15.11
CA GLU A 28 -18.93 -5.13 -15.19
C GLU A 28 -19.25 -6.14 -14.07
N GLY A 29 -20.35 -5.90 -13.37
CA GLY A 29 -20.77 -6.74 -12.24
C GLY A 29 -20.10 -6.42 -10.91
N ALA A 30 -19.06 -5.58 -10.89
CA ALA A 30 -18.35 -5.25 -9.66
C ALA A 30 -18.77 -3.87 -9.10
N GLN A 31 -18.87 -3.79 -7.78
CA GLN A 31 -18.99 -2.54 -7.04
C GLN A 31 -17.62 -1.87 -6.91
N ALA A 32 -17.48 -0.63 -7.37
CA ALA A 32 -16.32 0.20 -7.13
C ALA A 32 -16.43 0.87 -5.75
N ILE A 33 -15.39 0.77 -4.93
CA ILE A 33 -15.36 1.25 -3.54
C ILE A 33 -14.07 2.03 -3.31
N ASP A 34 -14.21 3.28 -2.86
CA ASP A 34 -13.09 4.13 -2.49
C ASP A 34 -12.76 3.97 -1.00
N LEU A 35 -11.55 3.53 -0.69
CA LEU A 35 -10.99 3.50 0.65
C LEU A 35 -9.64 4.23 0.68
N PRO A 36 -9.64 5.57 0.62
CA PRO A 36 -8.41 6.34 0.44
C PRO A 36 -7.48 6.19 1.65
N ILE A 37 -6.27 5.70 1.39
CA ILE A 37 -5.18 5.57 2.36
C ILE A 37 -4.08 6.53 1.97
N GLY A 38 -3.81 7.53 2.81
CA GLY A 38 -2.86 8.59 2.53
C GLY A 38 -1.57 8.49 3.33
N SER A 39 -0.44 8.78 2.69
CA SER A 39 0.87 8.92 3.34
C SER A 39 1.24 10.36 3.64
N LEU A 40 0.51 11.32 3.08
CA LEU A 40 0.73 12.76 3.26
C LEU A 40 -0.61 13.43 3.47
N ASP A 41 -0.64 14.41 4.36
CA ASP A 41 -1.77 15.33 4.44
C ASP A 41 -1.78 16.22 3.19
N SER A 42 -2.97 16.51 2.67
CA SER A 42 -3.13 17.38 1.49
C SER A 42 -2.48 18.77 1.68
N GLU A 43 -2.36 19.20 2.91
CA GLU A 43 -1.71 20.47 3.29
C GLU A 43 -0.18 20.41 3.21
N SER A 44 0.41 19.24 3.43
CA SER A 44 1.87 19.03 3.38
C SER A 44 2.39 18.79 1.96
N ALA A 45 1.52 18.49 1.00
CA ALA A 45 1.92 18.21 -0.36
C ALA A 45 2.34 19.49 -1.10
N PRO A 46 3.45 19.48 -1.87
CA PRO A 46 3.90 20.66 -2.62
C PRO A 46 2.80 21.21 -3.54
N LYS A 47 2.63 22.52 -3.57
CA LYS A 47 1.63 23.20 -4.43
C LYS A 47 1.72 22.81 -5.90
N SER A 48 2.93 22.51 -6.40
CA SER A 48 3.15 22.03 -7.77
C SER A 48 2.51 20.66 -8.07
N ILE A 49 2.17 19.89 -7.03
CA ILE A 49 1.47 18.61 -7.11
C ILE A 49 -0.02 18.83 -6.91
N THR A 50 -0.41 19.56 -5.86
CA THR A 50 -1.82 19.78 -5.49
C THR A 50 -2.59 20.62 -6.49
N SER A 51 -1.93 21.56 -7.20
CA SER A 51 -2.54 22.40 -8.24
C SER A 51 -2.63 21.74 -9.61
N SER A 52 -2.05 20.55 -9.80
CA SER A 52 -2.06 19.86 -11.10
C SER A 52 -3.45 19.29 -11.42
N LYS A 53 -3.86 19.41 -12.69
CA LYS A 53 -5.12 18.84 -13.20
C LYS A 53 -5.07 17.32 -13.31
N SER A 54 -3.86 16.73 -13.37
CA SER A 54 -3.66 15.27 -13.41
C SER A 54 -2.50 14.88 -12.52
N PHE A 55 -2.62 13.73 -11.86
CA PHE A 55 -1.54 13.18 -11.03
C PHE A 55 -0.47 12.54 -11.91
N ASP A 56 0.78 12.97 -11.77
CA ASP A 56 1.95 12.39 -12.44
C ASP A 56 2.96 11.86 -11.41
N LEU A 57 2.90 10.55 -11.16
CA LEU A 57 3.76 9.87 -10.21
C LEU A 57 5.25 10.05 -10.55
N LYS A 58 5.62 10.04 -11.87
CA LYS A 58 7.03 10.21 -12.27
C LYS A 58 7.54 11.60 -11.88
N LYS A 59 6.70 12.63 -12.04
CA LYS A 59 7.01 14.00 -11.62
C LYS A 59 7.15 14.07 -10.09
N VAL A 60 6.24 13.43 -9.34
CA VAL A 60 6.29 13.37 -7.86
C VAL A 60 7.60 12.72 -7.40
N ILE A 61 7.96 11.57 -7.94
CA ILE A 61 9.20 10.86 -7.63
C ILE A 61 10.43 11.73 -7.92
N MET A 62 10.47 12.40 -9.08
CA MET A 62 11.58 13.27 -9.44
C MET A 62 11.69 14.49 -8.52
N ILE A 63 10.56 15.11 -8.15
CA ILE A 63 10.55 16.21 -7.17
C ILE A 63 11.08 15.72 -5.82
N ALA A 64 10.58 14.57 -5.33
CA ALA A 64 11.03 13.99 -4.07
C ALA A 64 12.54 13.70 -4.07
N ALA A 65 13.08 13.14 -5.15
CA ALA A 65 14.52 12.84 -5.28
C ALA A 65 15.41 14.08 -5.14
N PHE A 66 14.93 15.26 -5.51
CA PHE A 66 15.67 16.52 -5.41
C PHE A 66 15.20 17.42 -4.24
N ASN A 67 14.18 17.01 -3.49
CA ASN A 67 13.72 17.73 -2.30
C ASN A 67 14.60 17.40 -1.09
N PRO A 68 15.23 18.37 -0.42
CA PRO A 68 16.04 18.15 0.77
C PRO A 68 15.29 17.49 1.93
N GLU A 69 14.02 17.83 2.13
CA GLU A 69 13.21 17.24 3.22
C GLU A 69 12.87 15.77 2.96
N ALA A 70 12.49 15.42 1.73
CA ALA A 70 12.25 14.02 1.35
C ALA A 70 13.51 13.14 1.49
N ARG A 71 14.71 13.73 1.33
CA ARG A 71 15.98 13.03 1.53
C ARG A 71 16.32 12.77 3.00
N LYS A 72 15.79 13.59 3.93
CA LYS A 72 16.04 13.43 5.37
C LYS A 72 15.25 12.26 5.97
N SER A 73 14.08 11.98 5.44
CA SER A 73 13.16 10.96 5.97
C SER A 73 12.46 10.18 4.87
N PRO A 74 13.20 9.42 4.02
CA PRO A 74 12.57 8.58 3.00
C PRO A 74 11.72 7.47 3.62
N ASP A 75 11.91 7.19 4.91
CA ASP A 75 11.37 6.04 5.64
C ASP A 75 10.09 6.35 6.43
N SER A 76 9.61 7.61 6.40
CA SER A 76 8.46 8.04 7.21
C SER A 76 7.10 7.55 6.68
N MET A 77 7.03 7.08 5.44
CA MET A 77 5.77 6.73 4.77
C MET A 77 5.09 5.52 5.42
N TYR A 78 5.80 4.42 5.61
CA TYR A 78 5.20 3.17 6.11
C TYR A 78 4.59 3.28 7.51
N PRO A 79 5.24 3.93 8.51
CA PRO A 79 4.60 4.19 9.79
C PRO A 79 3.30 5.00 9.68
N ILE A 80 3.25 5.99 8.79
CA ILE A 80 2.02 6.77 8.53
C ILE A 80 0.93 5.87 7.96
N LEU A 81 1.26 5.01 6.99
CA LEU A 81 0.30 4.10 6.37
C LEU A 81 -0.29 3.12 7.39
N ALA A 82 0.51 2.60 8.32
CA ALA A 82 0.08 1.59 9.28
C ALA A 82 -0.55 2.16 10.56
N PHE A 83 -0.09 3.33 11.05
CA PHE A 83 -0.43 3.78 12.40
C PHE A 83 -1.32 5.01 12.46
N ARG A 84 -1.55 5.71 11.36
CA ARG A 84 -2.49 6.83 11.36
C ARG A 84 -3.92 6.31 11.47
N GLU A 85 -4.67 6.84 12.41
CA GLU A 85 -6.00 6.33 12.79
C GLU A 85 -6.99 6.29 11.61
N ASP A 86 -6.98 7.30 10.74
CA ASP A 86 -7.83 7.31 9.55
C ASP A 86 -7.46 6.19 8.55
N ASN A 87 -6.16 5.89 8.37
CA ASN A 87 -5.71 4.77 7.54
C ASN A 87 -6.08 3.42 8.17
N GLN A 88 -5.96 3.27 9.50
CA GLN A 88 -6.39 2.07 10.22
C GLN A 88 -7.88 1.81 10.02
N LYS A 89 -8.72 2.86 10.08
CA LYS A 89 -10.17 2.76 9.79
C LYS A 89 -10.44 2.29 8.36
N GLN A 90 -9.65 2.75 7.39
CA GLN A 90 -9.80 2.29 5.99
C GLN A 90 -9.38 0.82 5.83
N TYR A 91 -8.28 0.39 6.45
CA TYR A 91 -7.89 -1.01 6.45
C TYR A 91 -8.90 -1.88 7.22
N ALA A 92 -9.45 -1.41 8.34
CA ALA A 92 -10.52 -2.12 9.05
C ALA A 92 -11.76 -2.32 8.15
N SER A 93 -12.19 -1.26 7.45
CA SER A 93 -13.30 -1.34 6.49
C SER A 93 -13.00 -2.32 5.35
N PHE A 94 -11.76 -2.30 4.82
CA PHE A 94 -11.30 -3.26 3.82
C PHE A 94 -11.37 -4.71 4.32
N MET A 95 -10.81 -4.99 5.50
CA MET A 95 -10.83 -6.34 6.08
C MET A 95 -12.26 -6.80 6.38
N ARG A 96 -13.13 -5.91 6.85
CA ARG A 96 -14.55 -6.20 7.05
C ARG A 96 -15.25 -6.59 5.75
N MET A 97 -14.95 -5.90 4.65
CA MET A 97 -15.50 -6.26 3.33
C MET A 97 -15.05 -7.65 2.86
N LEU A 98 -13.83 -8.08 3.19
CA LEU A 98 -13.39 -9.45 2.91
C LEU A 98 -14.17 -10.48 3.72
N VAL A 99 -14.43 -10.20 5.00
CA VAL A 99 -15.27 -11.06 5.88
C VAL A 99 -16.69 -11.16 5.36
N GLU A 100 -17.29 -10.07 4.88
CA GLU A 100 -18.68 -9.99 4.43
C GLU A 100 -18.90 -10.45 2.99
N THR A 101 -17.85 -10.60 2.18
CA THR A 101 -17.99 -11.03 0.77
C THR A 101 -17.98 -12.55 0.69
N HIS A 102 -19.15 -13.15 0.54
CA HIS A 102 -19.30 -14.61 0.56
C HIS A 102 -18.99 -15.28 -0.77
N GLU A 103 -19.19 -14.59 -1.89
CA GLU A 103 -18.96 -15.12 -3.24
C GLU A 103 -18.25 -14.11 -4.11
N GLY A 104 -17.51 -14.59 -5.11
CA GLY A 104 -16.76 -13.79 -6.05
C GLY A 104 -15.43 -13.27 -5.52
N ALA A 105 -14.67 -12.62 -6.41
CA ALA A 105 -13.36 -12.08 -6.08
C ALA A 105 -13.45 -10.62 -5.64
N VAL A 106 -12.64 -10.25 -4.65
CA VAL A 106 -12.38 -8.86 -4.25
C VAL A 106 -11.03 -8.45 -4.82
N PHE A 107 -11.03 -7.48 -5.72
CA PHE A 107 -9.81 -6.89 -6.24
C PHE A 107 -9.51 -5.59 -5.48
N PHE A 108 -8.29 -5.39 -5.05
CA PHE A 108 -7.86 -4.16 -4.40
C PHE A 108 -6.55 -3.65 -4.99
N HIS A 109 -6.39 -2.34 -5.03
CA HIS A 109 -5.20 -1.71 -5.58
C HIS A 109 -4.93 -0.33 -4.98
N CYS A 110 -3.75 0.16 -5.28
CA CYS A 110 -3.35 1.55 -5.08
C CYS A 110 -2.73 2.10 -6.37
N THR A 111 -1.83 3.09 -6.28
CA THR A 111 -1.20 3.67 -7.49
C THR A 111 -0.21 2.73 -8.18
N GLN A 112 0.57 1.95 -7.42
CA GLN A 112 1.59 1.04 -7.93
C GLN A 112 1.38 -0.42 -7.51
N GLY A 113 0.40 -0.72 -6.67
CA GLY A 113 0.13 -2.06 -6.17
C GLY A 113 1.22 -2.59 -5.21
N LYS A 114 2.00 -1.72 -4.56
CA LYS A 114 3.10 -2.14 -3.70
C LYS A 114 2.90 -1.75 -2.22
N ASP A 115 2.94 -0.49 -1.86
CA ASP A 115 3.01 -0.05 -0.45
C ASP A 115 1.70 -0.30 0.31
N ARG A 116 0.61 0.37 -0.09
CA ARG A 116 -0.72 0.22 0.55
C ARG A 116 -1.33 -1.15 0.30
N SER A 117 -1.23 -1.62 -0.92
CA SER A 117 -1.68 -2.98 -1.28
C SER A 117 -0.81 -4.04 -0.60
N GLY A 118 0.51 -3.81 -0.45
CA GLY A 118 1.40 -4.72 0.25
C GLY A 118 1.09 -4.82 1.74
N LEU A 119 0.78 -3.69 2.42
CA LEU A 119 0.30 -3.72 3.81
C LEU A 119 -1.06 -4.43 3.92
N ALA A 120 -1.99 -4.18 3.00
CA ALA A 120 -3.27 -4.88 2.97
C ALA A 120 -3.08 -6.40 2.79
N SER A 121 -2.18 -6.82 1.87
CA SER A 121 -1.82 -8.23 1.68
C SER A 121 -1.20 -8.83 2.96
N ALA A 122 -0.31 -8.09 3.62
CA ALA A 122 0.30 -8.54 4.87
C ALA A 122 -0.76 -8.77 5.97
N PHE A 123 -1.75 -7.89 6.09
CA PHE A 123 -2.84 -8.07 7.05
C PHE A 123 -3.70 -9.29 6.71
N ILE A 124 -4.00 -9.52 5.42
CA ILE A 124 -4.70 -10.73 4.97
C ILE A 124 -3.90 -11.98 5.30
N LEU A 125 -2.64 -12.05 4.86
CA LEU A 125 -1.78 -13.22 5.07
C LEU A 125 -1.62 -13.54 6.56
N SER A 126 -1.42 -12.50 7.39
CA SER A 126 -1.34 -12.66 8.85
C SER A 126 -2.66 -13.14 9.45
N ALA A 127 -3.81 -12.63 9.00
CA ALA A 127 -5.12 -13.09 9.44
C ALA A 127 -5.37 -14.57 9.07
N LEU A 128 -4.79 -15.04 7.97
CA LEU A 128 -4.82 -16.44 7.55
C LEU A 128 -3.83 -17.32 8.31
N GLY A 129 -2.97 -16.74 9.15
CA GLY A 129 -1.98 -17.47 9.95
C GLY A 129 -0.66 -17.75 9.21
N VAL A 130 -0.39 -17.05 8.12
CA VAL A 130 0.90 -17.12 7.44
C VAL A 130 1.98 -16.53 8.34
N ASP A 131 3.13 -17.20 8.43
CA ASP A 131 4.24 -16.75 9.25
C ASP A 131 4.86 -15.44 8.70
N ARG A 132 5.46 -14.70 9.61
CA ARG A 132 6.01 -13.37 9.33
C ARG A 132 7.08 -13.38 8.23
N GLU A 133 7.93 -14.40 8.17
CA GLU A 133 9.00 -14.51 7.19
C GLU A 133 8.42 -14.60 5.79
N THR A 134 7.44 -15.46 5.60
CA THR A 134 6.69 -15.62 4.34
C THR A 134 5.95 -14.33 3.95
N VAL A 135 5.35 -13.60 4.91
CA VAL A 135 4.71 -12.29 4.65
C VAL A 135 5.73 -11.26 4.13
N VAL A 136 6.93 -11.24 4.70
CA VAL A 136 8.01 -10.35 4.25
C VAL A 136 8.53 -10.75 2.88
N GLU A 137 8.67 -12.04 2.61
CA GLU A 137 9.08 -12.55 1.30
C GLU A 137 8.07 -12.19 0.19
N ASP A 138 6.78 -12.34 0.46
CA ASP A 138 5.72 -11.93 -0.47
C ASP A 138 5.81 -10.43 -0.80
N PHE A 139 5.99 -9.60 0.21
CA PHE A 139 6.18 -8.16 0.01
C PHE A 139 7.42 -7.85 -0.84
N ASP A 140 8.54 -8.56 -0.62
CA ASP A 140 9.81 -8.35 -1.35
C ASP A 140 9.74 -8.78 -2.82
N LEU A 141 8.83 -9.68 -3.21
CA LEU A 141 8.61 -10.05 -4.61
C LEU A 141 8.33 -8.83 -5.49
N THR A 142 7.76 -7.78 -4.93
CA THR A 142 7.55 -6.49 -5.58
C THR A 142 8.86 -5.93 -6.16
N ASN A 143 10.00 -6.09 -5.49
CA ASN A 143 11.28 -5.58 -5.94
C ASN A 143 11.75 -6.23 -7.24
N ARG A 144 11.42 -7.49 -7.47
CA ARG A 144 11.72 -8.19 -8.75
C ARG A 144 10.96 -7.57 -9.92
N VAL A 145 9.70 -7.16 -9.68
CA VAL A 145 8.86 -6.51 -10.70
C VAL A 145 9.38 -5.12 -11.03
N PHE A 146 9.79 -4.34 -10.02
CA PHE A 146 10.21 -2.95 -10.17
C PHE A 146 11.72 -2.76 -10.45
N GLU A 147 12.53 -3.81 -10.50
CA GLU A 147 13.99 -3.74 -10.69
C GLU A 147 14.39 -2.87 -11.90
N LYS A 148 13.74 -3.07 -13.05
CA LYS A 148 14.02 -2.31 -14.28
C LYS A 148 13.64 -0.84 -14.14
N ASP A 149 12.56 -0.53 -13.47
CA ASP A 149 12.11 0.84 -13.23
C ASP A 149 13.04 1.55 -12.23
N VAL A 150 13.42 0.90 -11.15
CA VAL A 150 14.43 1.41 -10.19
C VAL A 150 15.75 1.75 -10.94
N ALA A 151 16.26 0.84 -11.75
CA ALA A 151 17.47 1.06 -12.53
C ALA A 151 17.34 2.26 -13.49
N LYS A 152 16.21 2.38 -14.19
CA LYS A 152 15.91 3.47 -15.12
C LYS A 152 15.86 4.83 -14.42
N PHE A 153 15.12 4.92 -13.29
CA PHE A 153 15.02 6.17 -12.51
C PHE A 153 16.35 6.53 -11.87
N THR A 154 17.08 5.58 -11.32
CA THR A 154 18.42 5.77 -10.75
C THR A 154 19.39 6.35 -11.80
N ARG A 155 19.41 5.77 -13.00
CA ARG A 155 20.24 6.29 -14.10
C ARG A 155 19.87 7.73 -14.45
N ARG A 156 18.57 8.05 -14.54
CA ARG A 156 18.10 9.40 -14.85
C ARG A 156 18.50 10.41 -13.77
N VAL A 157 18.33 10.05 -12.50
CA VAL A 157 18.70 10.92 -11.37
C VAL A 157 20.22 11.19 -11.38
N ARG A 158 21.04 10.17 -11.62
CA ARG A 158 22.51 10.34 -11.72
C ARG A 158 22.91 11.25 -12.86
N LEU A 159 22.28 11.11 -14.04
CA LEU A 159 22.54 11.99 -15.20
C LEU A 159 22.16 13.46 -14.94
N LEU A 160 21.19 13.71 -14.06
CA LEU A 160 20.77 15.05 -13.62
C LEU A 160 21.59 15.59 -12.43
N GLY A 161 22.70 14.95 -12.08
CA GLY A 161 23.58 15.38 -10.99
C GLY A 161 23.10 14.94 -9.61
N GLY A 162 22.11 14.03 -9.51
CA GLY A 162 21.64 13.48 -8.25
C GLY A 162 22.71 12.63 -7.57
N LYS A 163 22.95 12.92 -6.28
CA LYS A 163 23.91 12.22 -5.44
C LYS A 163 23.28 10.96 -4.80
N LYS A 164 24.03 10.28 -3.95
CA LYS A 164 23.65 9.03 -3.27
C LYS A 164 22.29 9.14 -2.55
N GLU A 165 22.03 10.27 -1.92
CA GLU A 165 20.79 10.53 -1.19
C GLU A 165 19.55 10.59 -2.12
N ALA A 166 19.70 11.19 -3.30
CA ALA A 166 18.64 11.23 -4.31
C ALA A 166 18.34 9.83 -4.88
N VAL A 167 19.38 8.99 -5.01
CA VAL A 167 19.21 7.58 -5.42
C VAL A 167 18.49 6.78 -4.33
N ALA A 168 18.77 7.02 -3.05
CA ALA A 168 18.06 6.37 -1.94
C ALA A 168 16.57 6.70 -1.97
N VAL A 169 16.19 7.95 -2.25
CA VAL A 169 14.79 8.34 -2.44
C VAL A 169 14.14 7.58 -3.61
N ILE A 170 14.86 7.40 -4.74
CA ILE A 170 14.34 6.59 -5.85
C ILE A 170 14.08 5.15 -5.41
N ASN A 171 15.02 4.53 -4.70
CA ASN A 171 14.84 3.15 -4.23
C ASN A 171 13.63 3.03 -3.30
N SER A 172 13.41 4.00 -2.41
CA SER A 172 12.24 4.02 -1.51
C SER A 172 10.90 4.25 -2.22
N PHE A 173 10.87 5.11 -3.25
CA PHE A 173 9.61 5.50 -3.91
C PHE A 173 9.26 4.64 -5.13
N VAL A 174 10.23 4.08 -5.84
CA VAL A 174 10.01 3.23 -7.02
C VAL A 174 10.03 1.76 -6.62
N GLY A 175 11.05 1.31 -5.89
CA GLY A 175 11.09 -0.02 -5.28
C GLY A 175 10.22 -0.13 -4.04
N ALA A 176 10.07 -1.33 -3.50
CA ALA A 176 9.52 -1.59 -2.18
C ALA A 176 10.66 -1.57 -1.14
N ASN A 177 10.49 -0.82 -0.06
CA ASN A 177 11.47 -0.78 1.01
C ASN A 177 11.18 -1.87 2.05
N THR A 178 11.69 -3.06 1.81
CA THR A 178 11.48 -4.24 2.65
C THR A 178 11.97 -4.03 4.08
N GLU A 179 13.09 -3.32 4.28
CA GLU A 179 13.59 -3.01 5.62
C GLU A 179 12.61 -2.13 6.42
N ASN A 180 12.04 -1.10 5.78
CA ASN A 180 11.03 -0.26 6.43
C ASN A 180 9.71 -1.00 6.66
N PHE A 181 9.34 -1.89 5.77
CA PHE A 181 8.19 -2.77 5.97
C PHE A 181 8.40 -3.67 7.19
N GLN A 182 9.57 -4.31 7.33
CA GLN A 182 9.92 -5.11 8.52
C GLN A 182 9.88 -4.27 9.80
N ARG A 183 10.43 -3.05 9.79
CA ARG A 183 10.36 -2.13 10.94
C ARG A 183 8.93 -1.80 11.35
N VAL A 184 8.00 -1.71 10.40
CA VAL A 184 6.58 -1.51 10.73
C VAL A 184 5.99 -2.74 11.40
N LEU A 185 6.34 -3.94 10.96
CA LEU A 185 5.90 -5.17 11.64
C LEU A 185 6.47 -5.25 13.06
N ASP A 186 7.76 -4.90 13.26
CA ASP A 186 8.38 -4.80 14.59
C ASP A 186 7.66 -3.77 15.48
N GLU A 187 7.30 -2.65 14.90
CA GLU A 187 6.61 -1.57 15.61
C GLU A 187 5.16 -1.95 15.96
N ILE A 188 4.48 -2.77 15.12
CA ILE A 188 3.18 -3.37 15.45
C ILE A 188 3.32 -4.24 16.70
N ASP A 189 4.28 -5.16 16.72
CA ASP A 189 4.52 -6.03 17.89
C ASP A 189 4.86 -5.21 19.13
N ARG A 190 5.68 -4.17 18.98
CA ARG A 190 6.05 -3.30 20.10
C ARG A 190 4.87 -2.49 20.67
N ARG A 191 3.97 -1.98 19.84
CA ARG A 191 2.84 -1.13 20.27
C ARG A 191 1.64 -1.92 20.75
N TYR A 192 1.36 -3.05 20.11
CA TYR A 192 0.12 -3.78 20.32
C TYR A 192 0.33 -5.16 20.95
N GLY A 193 1.58 -5.64 21.04
CA GLY A 193 1.93 -6.94 21.58
C GLY A 193 2.12 -8.00 20.49
N SER A 194 1.27 -8.04 19.48
CA SER A 194 1.38 -8.94 18.33
C SER A 194 0.63 -8.41 17.12
N MET A 195 0.87 -9.02 15.96
CA MET A 195 0.06 -8.78 14.77
C MET A 195 -1.43 -9.15 15.00
N ASN A 196 -1.73 -10.22 15.75
CA ASN A 196 -3.11 -10.56 16.09
C ASN A 196 -3.79 -9.48 16.93
N ASP A 197 -3.09 -8.90 17.89
CA ASP A 197 -3.63 -7.78 18.68
C ASP A 197 -3.85 -6.53 17.82
N TYR A 198 -3.02 -6.31 16.82
CA TYR A 198 -3.23 -5.24 15.84
C TYR A 198 -4.47 -5.51 14.96
N LEU A 199 -4.65 -6.74 14.48
CA LEU A 199 -5.83 -7.14 13.72
C LEU A 199 -7.12 -7.01 14.54
N ASN A 200 -7.08 -7.46 15.80
CA ASN A 200 -8.24 -7.42 16.70
C ASN A 200 -8.56 -5.99 17.19
N GLY A 201 -7.55 -5.20 17.54
CA GLY A 201 -7.71 -3.83 18.04
C GLY A 201 -7.94 -2.82 16.91
N PRO A 202 -6.88 -2.24 16.31
CA PRO A 202 -7.01 -1.20 15.30
C PRO A 202 -7.82 -1.60 14.06
N LEU A 203 -7.74 -2.87 13.62
CA LEU A 203 -8.47 -3.35 12.44
C LEU A 203 -9.82 -4.00 12.77
N CYS A 204 -10.19 -4.06 14.05
CA CYS A 204 -11.52 -4.48 14.53
C CYS A 204 -11.98 -5.86 14.03
N LEU A 205 -11.07 -6.82 13.87
CA LEU A 205 -11.39 -8.19 13.53
C LEU A 205 -11.56 -9.03 14.80
N SER A 206 -12.71 -9.68 14.95
CA SER A 206 -12.92 -10.66 16.01
C SER A 206 -12.29 -12.01 15.65
N GLU A 207 -12.10 -12.90 16.63
CA GLU A 207 -11.66 -14.29 16.38
C GLU A 207 -12.59 -15.00 15.36
N ASN A 208 -13.90 -14.79 15.46
CA ASN A 208 -14.85 -15.33 14.49
C ASN A 208 -14.61 -14.78 13.07
N ASP A 209 -14.22 -13.53 12.92
CA ASP A 209 -13.88 -12.96 11.60
C ASP A 209 -12.62 -13.61 11.02
N LEU A 210 -11.61 -13.86 11.86
CA LEU A 210 -10.39 -14.58 11.46
C LEU A 210 -10.70 -16.01 11.02
N ASP A 211 -11.59 -16.71 11.73
CA ASP A 211 -12.01 -18.06 11.36
C ASP A 211 -12.79 -18.07 10.03
N ILE A 212 -13.68 -17.11 9.80
CA ILE A 212 -14.38 -16.93 8.52
C ILE A 212 -13.38 -16.71 7.37
N LEU A 213 -12.36 -15.88 7.57
CA LEU A 213 -11.33 -15.64 6.55
C LEU A 213 -10.55 -16.92 6.25
N LYS A 214 -10.10 -17.67 7.28
CA LYS A 214 -9.39 -18.94 7.11
C LYS A 214 -10.26 -19.99 6.40
N GLU A 215 -11.52 -20.14 6.80
CA GLU A 215 -12.44 -21.08 6.18
C GLU A 215 -12.65 -20.79 4.68
N ARG A 216 -12.63 -19.52 4.29
CA ARG A 216 -12.90 -19.07 2.93
C ARG A 216 -11.68 -19.11 2.02
N TYR A 217 -10.51 -18.75 2.53
CA TYR A 217 -9.32 -18.53 1.69
C TYR A 217 -8.27 -19.61 1.83
N LEU A 218 -8.40 -20.54 2.77
CA LEU A 218 -7.52 -21.69 2.89
C LEU A 218 -8.20 -22.95 2.33
N GLU A 219 -7.48 -23.73 1.51
CA GLU A 219 -7.90 -25.05 1.08
C GLU A 219 -7.88 -26.02 2.28
N LYS A 220 -8.88 -26.91 2.34
CA LYS A 220 -8.96 -27.97 3.37
C LYS A 220 -8.14 -29.16 2.98
#